data_f3268bf8c227396216c76af9a78d5985
#
_entry.id   f3268bf8c227396216c76af9a78d5985
#
_cell.length_a   1.000
_cell.length_b   1.000
_cell.length_c   1.000
_cell.angle_alpha   90.00
_cell.angle_beta   90.00
_cell.angle_gamma   90.00
#
_symmetry.space_group_name_H-M   'P 1'
#
loop_
_entity.id
_entity.type
_entity.pdbx_description
1 polymer ?
#
loop_
_entity_poly.entity_id
_entity_poly.type
_entity_poly.pdbx_seq_one_letter_code
_entity_poly.pdbx_strand_id
1 'polypeptide(L)'
;RITKRHEVESPYIQAVIKEWRMYCNLFSRKPNIKEIHLGGGTPTFFSTENLTLLINGIFETANKAENYIFSFEGHPNNTTKEHLQTLYNLGFKRVSFGVQDYSPKVQEAIHRIQSFHNVSKVTLLAKEIGYTSIGHDLIYGLPFQTLADVEDTVLKTKSLLPDRISFYSYAHVPWLKGNGQRGFNDEDIPQSDAKRQLYELGKKMLLEIGYIEIGMDHFALPTDEMYTAFNNK
;
A
#
# COMPACT_ATOMS: atom_id res chain seq x y z
N ARG A 1 -8.07 -15.54 -0.69
CA ARG A 1 -7.93 -16.39 -1.88
C ARG A 1 -7.64 -15.50 -3.07
N ILE A 2 -6.52 -15.74 -3.77
CA ILE A 2 -6.17 -14.97 -4.96
C ILE A 2 -7.08 -15.41 -6.11
N THR A 3 -7.70 -14.45 -6.81
CA THR A 3 -8.53 -14.69 -7.98
C THR A 3 -8.27 -13.62 -9.04
N LYS A 4 -8.46 -14.00 -10.31
CA LYS A 4 -8.49 -13.06 -11.46
C LYS A 4 -9.90 -12.96 -12.06
N ARG A 5 -10.89 -13.55 -11.39
CA ARG A 5 -12.25 -13.69 -11.87
C ARG A 5 -13.10 -12.53 -11.37
N HIS A 6 -13.41 -11.57 -12.22
CA HIS A 6 -14.17 -10.37 -11.88
C HIS A 6 -15.65 -10.65 -11.54
N GLU A 7 -16.21 -11.78 -11.99
CA GLU A 7 -17.58 -12.18 -11.63
C GLU A 7 -17.81 -12.39 -10.13
N VAL A 8 -16.74 -12.54 -9.34
CA VAL A 8 -16.84 -12.66 -7.87
C VAL A 8 -16.98 -11.33 -7.15
N GLU A 9 -16.75 -10.20 -7.81
CA GLU A 9 -16.74 -8.87 -7.17
C GLU A 9 -18.10 -8.52 -6.58
N SER A 10 -19.14 -8.51 -7.39
CA SER A 10 -20.49 -8.09 -6.95
C SER A 10 -21.03 -8.96 -5.81
N PRO A 11 -21.01 -10.31 -5.87
CA PRO A 11 -21.44 -11.14 -4.75
C PRO A 11 -20.64 -10.88 -3.47
N TYR A 12 -19.32 -10.66 -3.59
CA TYR A 12 -18.46 -10.35 -2.43
C TYR A 12 -18.87 -9.02 -1.79
N ILE A 13 -19.02 -7.96 -2.60
CA ILE A 13 -19.40 -6.62 -2.12
C ILE A 13 -20.78 -6.64 -1.46
N GLN A 14 -21.76 -7.36 -2.03
CA GLN A 14 -23.06 -7.52 -1.42
C GLN A 14 -22.98 -8.23 -0.06
N ALA A 15 -22.13 -9.24 0.07
CA ALA A 15 -21.89 -9.91 1.35
C ALA A 15 -21.28 -8.95 2.38
N VAL A 16 -20.27 -8.15 2.00
CA VAL A 16 -19.66 -7.15 2.89
C VAL A 16 -20.66 -6.08 3.33
N ILE A 17 -21.47 -5.55 2.41
CA ILE A 17 -22.50 -4.55 2.75
C ILE A 17 -23.55 -5.17 3.69
N LYS A 18 -23.97 -6.41 3.43
CA LYS A 18 -24.92 -7.11 4.31
C LYS A 18 -24.35 -7.31 5.71
N GLU A 19 -23.10 -7.74 5.82
CA GLU A 19 -22.42 -7.90 7.10
C GLU A 19 -22.30 -6.56 7.83
N TRP A 20 -21.90 -5.49 7.13
CA TRP A 20 -21.84 -4.14 7.69
C TRP A 20 -23.19 -3.68 8.25
N ARG A 21 -24.28 -3.91 7.51
CA ARG A 21 -25.64 -3.58 8.00
C ARG A 21 -26.00 -4.35 9.27
N MET A 22 -25.58 -5.63 9.38
CA MET A 22 -25.80 -6.40 10.60
C MET A 22 -25.10 -5.78 11.79
N TYR A 23 -23.85 -5.32 11.64
CA TYR A 23 -23.16 -4.59 12.73
C TYR A 23 -23.84 -3.24 13.03
N CYS A 24 -24.23 -2.48 12.03
CA CYS A 24 -24.89 -1.19 12.24
C CYS A 24 -26.22 -1.32 13.01
N ASN A 25 -26.96 -2.41 12.81
CA ASN A 25 -28.19 -2.67 13.53
C ASN A 25 -28.01 -2.93 15.05
N LEU A 26 -26.78 -3.17 15.50
CA LEU A 26 -26.47 -3.31 16.93
C LEU A 26 -26.25 -1.97 17.63
N PHE A 27 -26.10 -0.88 16.88
CA PHE A 27 -25.93 0.45 17.44
C PHE A 27 -27.28 1.13 17.65
N SER A 28 -27.41 1.87 18.73
CA SER A 28 -28.62 2.66 19.04
C SER A 28 -28.84 3.85 18.11
N ARG A 29 -27.80 4.25 17.37
CA ARG A 29 -27.81 5.34 16.38
C ARG A 29 -26.84 5.02 15.24
N LYS A 30 -27.00 5.66 14.08
CA LYS A 30 -26.04 5.53 12.96
C LYS A 30 -24.62 5.87 13.42
N PRO A 31 -23.64 4.96 13.21
CA PRO A 31 -22.25 5.25 13.55
C PRO A 31 -21.68 6.36 12.67
N ASN A 32 -20.76 7.15 13.22
CA ASN A 32 -19.96 8.12 12.48
C ASN A 32 -18.61 7.50 12.15
N ILE A 33 -18.37 7.24 10.87
CA ILE A 33 -17.12 6.63 10.40
C ILE A 33 -16.07 7.71 10.27
N LYS A 34 -15.00 7.57 11.04
CA LYS A 34 -13.83 8.44 11.00
C LYS A 34 -12.77 7.92 10.02
N GLU A 35 -12.60 6.60 9.94
CA GLU A 35 -11.57 5.99 9.12
C GLU A 35 -12.13 4.83 8.29
N ILE A 36 -11.71 4.78 7.01
CA ILE A 36 -11.87 3.62 6.14
C ILE A 36 -10.51 3.32 5.55
N HIS A 37 -10.11 2.07 5.66
CA HIS A 37 -8.94 1.55 4.97
C HIS A 37 -9.34 0.36 4.09
N LEU A 38 -9.08 0.47 2.79
CA LEU A 38 -9.21 -0.64 1.87
C LEU A 38 -7.84 -1.27 1.67
N GLY A 39 -7.63 -2.43 2.25
CA GLY A 39 -6.36 -3.17 2.21
C GLY A 39 -6.59 -4.66 1.97
N GLY A 40 -5.53 -5.46 2.24
CA GLY A 40 -5.55 -6.93 2.25
C GLY A 40 -5.24 -7.49 0.89
N GLY A 41 -5.82 -7.66 -0.10
CA GLY A 41 -5.40 -8.12 -1.44
C GLY A 41 -4.99 -6.95 -2.32
N THR A 42 -5.79 -6.63 -3.31
CA THR A 42 -5.60 -5.45 -4.15
C THR A 42 -6.95 -4.77 -4.32
N PRO A 43 -7.27 -3.71 -3.58
CA PRO A 43 -8.56 -3.01 -3.70
C PRO A 43 -8.87 -2.55 -5.12
N THR A 44 -7.86 -2.15 -5.89
CA THR A 44 -7.99 -1.77 -7.31
C THR A 44 -8.12 -2.98 -8.27
N PHE A 45 -8.35 -4.18 -7.73
CA PHE A 45 -8.91 -5.30 -8.47
C PHE A 45 -10.39 -5.09 -8.79
N PHE A 46 -11.15 -4.47 -7.90
CA PHE A 46 -12.56 -4.16 -8.13
C PHE A 46 -12.72 -3.07 -9.18
N SER A 47 -13.74 -3.17 -10.00
CA SER A 47 -14.12 -2.10 -10.91
C SER A 47 -14.52 -0.83 -10.16
N THR A 48 -14.47 0.30 -10.82
CA THR A 48 -14.83 1.61 -10.22
C THR A 48 -16.30 1.66 -9.80
N GLU A 49 -17.18 0.98 -10.54
CA GLU A 49 -18.60 0.83 -10.22
C GLU A 49 -18.79 0.04 -8.93
N ASN A 50 -18.05 -1.06 -8.80
CA ASN A 50 -18.10 -1.92 -7.61
C ASN A 50 -17.50 -1.25 -6.38
N LEU A 51 -16.43 -0.47 -6.52
CA LEU A 51 -15.90 0.36 -5.43
C LEU A 51 -16.92 1.42 -4.99
N THR A 52 -17.59 2.06 -5.94
CA THR A 52 -18.65 3.03 -5.68
C THR A 52 -19.82 2.39 -4.95
N LEU A 53 -20.25 1.21 -5.40
CA LEU A 53 -21.32 0.43 -4.77
C LEU A 53 -20.97 0.09 -3.31
N LEU A 54 -19.74 -0.36 -3.06
CA LEU A 54 -19.26 -0.70 -1.73
C LEU A 54 -19.33 0.50 -0.79
N ILE A 55 -18.73 1.62 -1.17
CA ILE A 55 -18.63 2.81 -0.31
C ILE A 55 -20.02 3.44 -0.08
N ASN A 56 -20.83 3.55 -1.13
CA ASN A 56 -22.21 4.05 -0.97
C ASN A 56 -23.04 3.13 -0.07
N GLY A 57 -22.93 1.79 -0.24
CA GLY A 57 -23.63 0.83 0.60
C GLY A 57 -23.23 0.89 2.09
N ILE A 58 -21.97 1.24 2.39
CA ILE A 58 -21.51 1.50 3.76
C ILE A 58 -22.23 2.74 4.33
N PHE A 59 -22.31 3.82 3.56
CA PHE A 59 -22.89 5.09 4.02
C PHE A 59 -24.43 5.14 4.00
N GLU A 60 -25.12 4.12 3.51
CA GLU A 60 -26.57 3.99 3.73
C GLU A 60 -26.91 3.86 5.22
N THR A 61 -26.06 3.19 5.99
CA THR A 61 -26.29 2.87 7.41
C THR A 61 -25.34 3.58 8.37
N ALA A 62 -24.42 4.39 7.86
CA ALA A 62 -23.47 5.17 8.64
C ALA A 62 -23.38 6.60 8.15
N ASN A 63 -22.82 7.49 8.98
CA ASN A 63 -22.47 8.86 8.59
C ASN A 63 -20.94 8.95 8.39
N LYS A 64 -20.54 9.88 7.55
CA LYS A 64 -19.13 10.29 7.45
C LYS A 64 -18.85 11.30 8.56
N ALA A 65 -17.80 11.06 9.36
CA ALA A 65 -17.35 12.02 10.37
C ALA A 65 -16.79 13.28 9.70
N GLU A 66 -16.78 14.39 10.42
CA GLU A 66 -16.30 15.68 9.90
C GLU A 66 -14.81 15.62 9.51
N ASN A 67 -13.99 15.02 10.39
CA ASN A 67 -12.54 14.83 10.20
C ASN A 67 -12.24 13.37 9.81
N TYR A 68 -12.77 12.92 8.68
CA TYR A 68 -12.58 11.56 8.21
C TYR A 68 -11.25 11.39 7.46
N ILE A 69 -10.71 10.17 7.53
CA ILE A 69 -9.48 9.78 6.84
C ILE A 69 -9.74 8.47 6.11
N PHE A 70 -9.76 8.51 4.79
CA PHE A 70 -9.94 7.32 3.97
C PHE A 70 -8.68 7.04 3.18
N SER A 71 -8.24 5.78 3.22
CA SER A 71 -7.01 5.30 2.60
C SER A 71 -7.21 3.95 1.90
N PHE A 72 -6.38 3.67 0.93
CA PHE A 72 -6.38 2.36 0.27
C PHE A 72 -4.97 1.96 -0.18
N GLU A 73 -4.81 0.65 -0.39
CA GLU A 73 -3.62 0.04 -1.00
C GLU A 73 -3.84 -0.12 -2.50
N GLY A 74 -2.88 0.31 -3.30
CA GLY A 74 -2.90 0.19 -4.75
C GLY A 74 -1.76 -0.69 -5.27
N HIS A 75 -2.05 -1.49 -6.32
CA HIS A 75 -1.00 -2.18 -7.06
C HIS A 75 -0.68 -1.36 -8.32
N PRO A 76 0.58 -0.92 -8.53
CA PRO A 76 0.92 -0.04 -9.65
C PRO A 76 0.50 -0.53 -11.03
N ASN A 77 0.51 -1.84 -11.26
CA ASN A 77 0.09 -2.42 -12.55
C ASN A 77 -1.43 -2.46 -12.76
N ASN A 78 -2.22 -2.41 -11.67
CA ASN A 78 -3.67 -2.60 -11.72
C ASN A 78 -4.46 -1.32 -11.41
N THR A 79 -3.77 -0.31 -10.87
CA THR A 79 -4.41 0.98 -10.53
C THR A 79 -4.45 1.87 -11.77
N THR A 80 -5.65 2.25 -12.20
CA THR A 80 -5.86 3.15 -13.33
C THR A 80 -6.16 4.57 -12.88
N LYS A 81 -6.16 5.52 -13.81
CA LYS A 81 -6.59 6.91 -13.53
C LYS A 81 -8.04 6.96 -13.04
N GLU A 82 -8.90 6.12 -13.61
CA GLU A 82 -10.31 6.01 -13.23
C GLU A 82 -10.47 5.52 -11.79
N HIS A 83 -9.68 4.50 -11.37
CA HIS A 83 -9.65 4.06 -9.97
C HIS A 83 -9.28 5.20 -9.02
N LEU A 84 -8.18 5.90 -9.32
CA LEU A 84 -7.72 7.02 -8.49
C LEU A 84 -8.77 8.13 -8.42
N GLN A 85 -9.34 8.53 -9.57
CA GLN A 85 -10.36 9.59 -9.59
C GLN A 85 -11.63 9.20 -8.85
N THR A 86 -12.10 7.97 -9.03
CA THR A 86 -13.31 7.47 -8.35
C THR A 86 -13.11 7.42 -6.85
N LEU A 87 -12.01 6.82 -6.38
CA LEU A 87 -11.71 6.75 -4.95
C LEU A 87 -11.51 8.15 -4.35
N TYR A 88 -10.84 9.05 -5.06
CA TYR A 88 -10.69 10.43 -4.63
C TYR A 88 -12.04 11.13 -4.44
N ASN A 89 -12.96 10.97 -5.39
CA ASN A 89 -14.32 11.55 -5.33
C ASN A 89 -15.15 10.94 -4.19
N LEU A 90 -14.91 9.67 -3.85
CA LEU A 90 -15.52 9.00 -2.69
C LEU A 90 -14.93 9.43 -1.34
N GLY A 91 -13.86 10.24 -1.36
CA GLY A 91 -13.24 10.81 -0.18
C GLY A 91 -11.91 10.19 0.23
N PHE A 92 -11.37 9.25 -0.52
CA PHE A 92 -10.05 8.69 -0.26
C PHE A 92 -8.97 9.70 -0.66
N LYS A 93 -8.21 10.17 0.32
CA LYS A 93 -7.15 11.16 0.13
C LYS A 93 -5.76 10.59 0.34
N ARG A 94 -5.67 9.34 0.76
CA ARG A 94 -4.41 8.62 1.00
C ARG A 94 -4.37 7.34 0.20
N VAL A 95 -3.23 7.05 -0.39
CA VAL A 95 -2.95 5.80 -1.11
C VAL A 95 -1.55 5.31 -0.79
N SER A 96 -1.37 3.99 -0.61
CA SER A 96 -0.06 3.36 -0.60
C SER A 96 0.11 2.45 -1.80
N PHE A 97 1.24 2.54 -2.48
CA PHE A 97 1.59 1.67 -3.59
C PHE A 97 2.65 0.66 -3.18
N GLY A 98 2.32 -0.62 -3.30
CA GLY A 98 3.29 -1.68 -3.07
C GLY A 98 4.34 -1.70 -4.18
N VAL A 99 5.48 -1.09 -3.96
CA VAL A 99 6.63 -1.06 -4.89
C VAL A 99 7.53 -2.27 -4.71
N GLN A 100 7.85 -2.60 -3.49
CA GLN A 100 8.73 -3.66 -3.01
C GLN A 100 10.20 -3.41 -3.36
N ASP A 101 10.59 -3.58 -4.63
CA ASP A 101 11.93 -3.41 -5.17
C ASP A 101 11.86 -3.15 -6.67
N TYR A 102 12.89 -2.52 -7.26
CA TYR A 102 12.96 -2.26 -8.70
C TYR A 102 13.92 -3.17 -9.45
N SER A 103 14.71 -4.01 -8.77
CA SER A 103 15.62 -4.97 -9.40
C SER A 103 14.83 -6.05 -10.15
N PRO A 104 15.07 -6.25 -11.46
CA PRO A 104 14.38 -7.27 -12.24
C PRO A 104 14.56 -8.68 -11.65
N LYS A 105 15.77 -9.00 -11.18
CA LYS A 105 16.08 -10.30 -10.57
C LYS A 105 15.27 -10.54 -9.29
N VAL A 106 15.17 -9.52 -8.44
CA VAL A 106 14.37 -9.59 -7.21
C VAL A 106 12.90 -9.72 -7.54
N GLN A 107 12.37 -8.90 -8.47
CA GLN A 107 10.97 -8.94 -8.90
C GLN A 107 10.57 -10.30 -9.49
N GLU A 108 11.45 -10.92 -10.28
CA GLU A 108 11.23 -12.26 -10.84
C GLU A 108 11.14 -13.31 -9.73
N ALA A 109 12.06 -13.28 -8.76
CA ALA A 109 12.08 -14.20 -7.63
C ALA A 109 10.77 -14.16 -6.80
N ILE A 110 10.21 -12.98 -6.59
CA ILE A 110 8.95 -12.79 -5.84
C ILE A 110 7.70 -12.84 -6.74
N HIS A 111 7.84 -13.16 -8.02
CA HIS A 111 6.76 -13.19 -9.02
C HIS A 111 5.95 -11.88 -9.10
N ARG A 112 6.64 -10.75 -8.96
CA ARG A 112 6.01 -9.43 -8.97
C ARG A 112 6.74 -8.48 -9.91
N ILE A 113 6.56 -8.71 -11.20
CA ILE A 113 7.16 -7.85 -12.23
C ILE A 113 6.38 -6.56 -12.34
N GLN A 114 7.03 -5.45 -12.03
CA GLN A 114 6.42 -4.12 -12.15
C GLN A 114 7.51 -3.10 -12.47
N SER A 115 7.31 -2.34 -13.54
CA SER A 115 8.28 -1.35 -14.00
C SER A 115 8.27 -0.09 -13.15
N PHE A 116 9.42 0.60 -13.08
CA PHE A 116 9.49 1.95 -12.52
C PHE A 116 8.52 2.90 -13.25
N HIS A 117 8.34 2.73 -14.57
CA HIS A 117 7.38 3.53 -15.35
C HIS A 117 5.95 3.42 -14.80
N ASN A 118 5.47 2.21 -14.47
CA ASN A 118 4.13 2.01 -13.93
C ASN A 118 3.98 2.65 -12.54
N VAL A 119 4.99 2.51 -11.67
CA VAL A 119 5.00 3.16 -10.35
C VAL A 119 5.00 4.69 -10.50
N SER A 120 5.87 5.22 -11.37
CA SER A 120 5.95 6.66 -11.67
C SER A 120 4.59 7.18 -12.15
N LYS A 121 3.99 6.50 -13.12
CA LYS A 121 2.69 6.88 -13.68
C LYS A 121 1.61 7.02 -12.60
N VAL A 122 1.41 6.00 -11.76
CA VAL A 122 0.34 6.04 -10.75
C VAL A 122 0.64 7.04 -9.63
N THR A 123 1.92 7.19 -9.25
CA THR A 123 2.34 8.18 -8.25
C THR A 123 2.09 9.61 -8.73
N LEU A 124 2.48 9.92 -9.96
CA LEU A 124 2.27 11.26 -10.54
C LEU A 124 0.79 11.55 -10.78
N LEU A 125 0.00 10.56 -11.24
CA LEU A 125 -1.45 10.71 -11.36
C LEU A 125 -2.12 10.97 -10.00
N ALA A 126 -1.70 10.27 -8.95
CA ALA A 126 -2.24 10.52 -7.61
C ALA A 126 -1.93 11.95 -7.14
N LYS A 127 -0.70 12.45 -7.40
CA LYS A 127 -0.33 13.85 -7.11
C LYS A 127 -1.16 14.84 -7.92
N GLU A 128 -1.33 14.61 -9.21
CA GLU A 128 -2.13 15.46 -10.11
C GLU A 128 -3.60 15.54 -9.67
N ILE A 129 -4.19 14.42 -9.25
CA ILE A 129 -5.58 14.36 -8.75
C ILE A 129 -5.74 15.08 -7.40
N GLY A 130 -4.65 15.21 -6.62
CA GLY A 130 -4.65 15.93 -5.34
C GLY A 130 -4.70 15.04 -4.11
N TYR A 131 -4.22 13.79 -4.19
CA TYR A 131 -4.02 12.97 -3.00
C TYR A 131 -3.06 13.67 -2.02
N THR A 132 -3.43 13.71 -0.75
CA THR A 132 -2.71 14.47 0.28
C THR A 132 -1.60 13.64 0.95
N SER A 133 -1.62 12.33 0.80
CA SER A 133 -0.56 11.44 1.27
C SER A 133 -0.45 10.22 0.37
N ILE A 134 0.71 10.08 -0.24
CA ILE A 134 1.05 8.97 -1.14
C ILE A 134 2.20 8.20 -0.50
N GLY A 135 1.95 6.91 -0.22
CA GLY A 135 2.94 5.99 0.35
C GLY A 135 3.56 5.08 -0.69
N HIS A 136 4.81 4.70 -0.49
CA HIS A 136 5.45 3.57 -1.17
C HIS A 136 5.86 2.52 -0.14
N ASP A 137 5.49 1.27 -0.39
CA ASP A 137 5.93 0.14 0.42
C ASP A 137 7.14 -0.49 -0.25
N LEU A 138 8.28 -0.43 0.42
CA LEU A 138 9.56 -1.01 0.02
C LEU A 138 9.88 -2.19 0.95
N ILE A 139 10.58 -3.18 0.43
CA ILE A 139 10.96 -4.35 1.24
C ILE A 139 12.46 -4.58 1.14
N TYR A 140 13.11 -4.76 2.29
CA TYR A 140 14.49 -5.19 2.37
C TYR A 140 14.61 -6.66 2.80
N GLY A 141 15.70 -7.30 2.37
CA GLY A 141 15.94 -8.71 2.64
C GLY A 141 15.16 -9.65 1.72
N LEU A 142 14.74 -9.17 0.55
CA LEU A 142 14.15 -10.00 -0.50
C LEU A 142 15.18 -10.96 -1.09
N PRO A 143 14.76 -12.11 -1.66
CA PRO A 143 15.67 -13.03 -2.32
C PRO A 143 16.52 -12.34 -3.38
N PHE A 144 17.82 -12.67 -3.41
CA PHE A 144 18.85 -12.10 -4.30
C PHE A 144 19.12 -10.59 -4.13
N GLN A 145 18.43 -9.90 -3.23
CA GLN A 145 18.60 -8.46 -3.05
C GLN A 145 19.99 -8.11 -2.52
N THR A 146 20.65 -7.16 -3.17
CA THR A 146 21.97 -6.65 -2.82
C THR A 146 21.89 -5.21 -2.31
N LEU A 147 23.00 -4.70 -1.76
CA LEU A 147 23.12 -3.28 -1.38
C LEU A 147 22.88 -2.34 -2.59
N ALA A 148 23.38 -2.73 -3.77
CA ALA A 148 23.16 -1.94 -4.99
C ALA A 148 21.68 -1.90 -5.42
N ASP A 149 20.93 -2.98 -5.19
CA ASP A 149 19.48 -3.01 -5.48
C ASP A 149 18.72 -2.07 -4.53
N VAL A 150 19.05 -2.06 -3.23
CA VAL A 150 18.46 -1.13 -2.26
C VAL A 150 18.79 0.32 -2.62
N GLU A 151 20.04 0.60 -2.97
CA GLU A 151 20.48 1.93 -3.40
C GLU A 151 19.68 2.42 -4.62
N ASP A 152 19.61 1.61 -5.67
CA ASP A 152 18.83 1.92 -6.89
C ASP A 152 17.34 2.14 -6.58
N THR A 153 16.76 1.27 -5.73
CA THR A 153 15.36 1.37 -5.31
C THR A 153 15.09 2.65 -4.55
N VAL A 154 15.97 3.05 -3.62
CA VAL A 154 15.81 4.30 -2.88
C VAL A 154 16.02 5.51 -3.78
N LEU A 155 16.99 5.50 -4.70
CA LEU A 155 17.23 6.59 -5.66
C LEU A 155 16.04 6.80 -6.60
N LYS A 156 15.46 5.73 -7.13
CA LYS A 156 14.24 5.78 -7.94
C LYS A 156 13.05 6.32 -7.14
N THR A 157 12.89 5.85 -5.91
CA THR A 157 11.84 6.34 -5.00
C THR A 157 12.02 7.82 -4.68
N LYS A 158 13.26 8.28 -4.45
CA LYS A 158 13.60 9.70 -4.28
C LYS A 158 13.11 10.57 -5.44
N SER A 159 13.25 10.09 -6.67
CA SER A 159 12.82 10.86 -7.87
C SER A 159 11.31 11.09 -7.92
N LEU A 160 10.52 10.23 -7.28
CA LEU A 160 9.08 10.34 -7.16
C LEU A 160 8.64 11.07 -5.90
N LEU A 161 9.48 11.09 -4.87
CA LEU A 161 9.29 11.73 -3.58
C LEU A 161 7.86 11.48 -3.02
N PRO A 162 7.49 10.24 -2.69
CA PRO A 162 6.23 9.97 -2.00
C PRO A 162 6.22 10.59 -0.60
N ASP A 163 5.05 10.85 -0.02
CA ASP A 163 4.93 11.48 1.29
C ASP A 163 5.34 10.54 2.44
N ARG A 164 5.17 9.22 2.23
CA ARG A 164 5.47 8.16 3.19
C ARG A 164 6.24 7.02 2.54
N ILE A 165 7.04 6.36 3.35
CA ILE A 165 7.67 5.10 2.98
C ILE A 165 7.49 4.11 4.12
N SER A 166 7.01 2.92 3.78
CA SER A 166 7.10 1.75 4.64
C SER A 166 8.27 0.92 4.14
N PHE A 167 9.30 0.73 4.96
CA PHE A 167 10.50 -0.02 4.60
C PHE A 167 10.56 -1.30 5.41
N TYR A 168 9.77 -2.30 4.96
CA TYR A 168 9.53 -3.53 5.71
C TYR A 168 10.60 -4.58 5.51
N SER A 169 10.83 -5.36 6.57
CA SER A 169 11.61 -6.59 6.49
C SER A 169 10.86 -7.68 5.73
N TYR A 170 11.49 -8.34 4.76
CA TYR A 170 10.94 -9.53 4.15
C TYR A 170 10.70 -10.63 5.19
N ALA A 171 9.46 -11.13 5.26
CA ALA A 171 9.08 -12.25 6.11
C ALA A 171 9.03 -13.53 5.27
N HIS A 172 9.97 -14.44 5.50
CA HIS A 172 10.00 -15.75 4.85
C HIS A 172 9.09 -16.72 5.61
N VAL A 173 8.07 -17.25 4.92
CA VAL A 173 7.05 -18.16 5.49
C VAL A 173 6.84 -19.39 4.61
N PRO A 174 7.87 -20.24 4.41
CA PRO A 174 7.85 -21.35 3.45
C PRO A 174 6.81 -22.42 3.77
N TRP A 175 6.36 -22.50 5.03
CA TRP A 175 5.33 -23.45 5.47
C TRP A 175 3.91 -23.08 5.04
N LEU A 176 3.66 -21.84 4.60
CA LEU A 176 2.35 -21.44 4.08
C LEU A 176 2.21 -21.84 2.61
N LYS A 177 1.34 -22.81 2.35
CA LYS A 177 1.04 -23.24 0.97
C LYS A 177 0.37 -22.12 0.18
N GLY A 178 0.87 -21.87 -1.04
CA GLY A 178 0.26 -20.93 -1.98
C GLY A 178 0.65 -19.46 -1.79
N ASN A 179 1.66 -19.17 -0.99
CA ASN A 179 2.17 -17.81 -0.74
C ASN A 179 3.05 -17.22 -1.86
N GLY A 180 3.27 -17.93 -2.98
CA GLY A 180 4.12 -17.46 -4.08
C GLY A 180 5.64 -17.48 -3.82
N GLN A 181 6.09 -17.90 -2.64
CA GLN A 181 7.51 -17.98 -2.27
C GLN A 181 8.17 -19.26 -2.82
N ARG A 182 8.28 -19.39 -4.14
CA ARG A 182 8.73 -20.62 -4.81
C ARG A 182 9.82 -20.42 -5.88
N GLY A 183 10.22 -19.20 -6.13
CA GLY A 183 11.19 -18.86 -7.19
C GLY A 183 12.65 -18.81 -6.71
N PHE A 184 12.93 -19.26 -5.48
CA PHE A 184 14.25 -19.16 -4.83
C PHE A 184 14.39 -20.19 -3.71
N ASN A 185 15.61 -20.40 -3.24
CA ASN A 185 15.95 -21.23 -2.08
C ASN A 185 16.22 -20.36 -0.85
N ASP A 186 16.26 -20.97 0.34
CA ASP A 186 16.55 -20.25 1.59
C ASP A 186 17.91 -19.54 1.59
N GLU A 187 18.88 -20.10 0.86
CA GLU A 187 20.24 -19.57 0.69
C GLU A 187 20.29 -18.27 -0.15
N ASP A 188 19.25 -18.04 -0.97
CA ASP A 188 19.13 -16.84 -1.80
C ASP A 188 18.62 -15.63 -1.01
N ILE A 189 18.17 -15.84 0.25
CA ILE A 189 17.64 -14.79 1.12
C ILE A 189 18.77 -14.20 1.96
N PRO A 190 19.00 -12.88 1.94
CA PRO A 190 19.96 -12.24 2.83
C PRO A 190 19.67 -12.54 4.30
N GLN A 191 20.66 -13.11 5.02
CA GLN A 191 20.50 -13.50 6.43
C GLN A 191 21.29 -12.56 7.36
N SER A 192 20.87 -12.51 8.64
CA SER A 192 21.62 -11.89 9.72
C SER A 192 22.24 -10.51 9.36
N ASP A 193 23.56 -10.43 9.34
CA ASP A 193 24.29 -9.18 9.09
C ASP A 193 24.06 -8.61 7.69
N ALA A 194 23.96 -9.47 6.66
CA ALA A 194 23.67 -9.01 5.31
C ALA A 194 22.31 -8.33 5.24
N LYS A 195 21.28 -8.91 5.86
CA LYS A 195 19.94 -8.31 5.92
C LYS A 195 19.94 -7.01 6.72
N ARG A 196 20.71 -6.97 7.82
CA ARG A 196 20.88 -5.73 8.61
C ARG A 196 21.55 -4.62 7.81
N GLN A 197 22.57 -4.93 7.03
CA GLN A 197 23.24 -3.95 6.16
C GLN A 197 22.30 -3.34 5.11
N LEU A 198 21.38 -4.13 4.52
CA LEU A 198 20.36 -3.63 3.60
C LEU A 198 19.46 -2.60 4.28
N TYR A 199 19.00 -2.88 5.50
CA TYR A 199 18.19 -1.95 6.28
C TYR A 199 18.95 -0.66 6.61
N GLU A 200 20.17 -0.77 7.15
CA GLU A 200 20.96 0.39 7.55
C GLU A 200 21.29 1.31 6.38
N LEU A 201 21.61 0.73 5.20
CA LEU A 201 21.80 1.49 3.98
C LEU A 201 20.53 2.23 3.57
N GLY A 202 19.42 1.51 3.44
CA GLY A 202 18.15 2.11 3.03
C GLY A 202 17.69 3.19 4.00
N LYS A 203 17.73 2.93 5.31
CA LYS A 203 17.41 3.91 6.35
C LYS A 203 18.28 5.16 6.25
N LYS A 204 19.61 5.00 6.16
CA LYS A 204 20.54 6.12 6.00
C LYS A 204 20.17 6.99 4.81
N MET A 205 19.94 6.38 3.65
CA MET A 205 19.58 7.10 2.43
C MET A 205 18.24 7.82 2.55
N LEU A 206 17.23 7.20 3.17
CA LEU A 206 15.92 7.83 3.41
C LEU A 206 16.04 9.06 4.30
N LEU A 207 16.83 8.99 5.37
CA LEU A 207 17.10 10.14 6.24
C LEU A 207 17.85 11.27 5.50
N GLU A 208 18.82 10.93 4.65
CA GLU A 208 19.56 11.90 3.81
C GLU A 208 18.67 12.60 2.78
N ILE A 209 17.60 11.95 2.31
CA ILE A 209 16.59 12.54 1.42
C ILE A 209 15.71 13.55 2.16
N GLY A 210 15.58 13.42 3.47
CA GLY A 210 14.76 14.30 4.31
C GLY A 210 13.53 13.64 4.93
N TYR A 211 13.40 12.32 4.82
CA TYR A 211 12.39 11.60 5.58
C TYR A 211 12.76 11.53 7.06
N ILE A 212 11.76 11.51 7.92
CA ILE A 212 11.89 11.29 9.36
C ILE A 212 11.40 9.88 9.68
N GLU A 213 12.19 9.14 10.46
CA GLU A 213 11.77 7.84 10.98
C GLU A 213 10.69 8.03 12.05
N ILE A 214 9.51 7.48 11.78
CA ILE A 214 8.36 7.56 12.69
C ILE A 214 8.36 6.39 13.69
N GLY A 215 8.97 5.27 13.29
CA GLY A 215 8.99 4.01 14.01
C GLY A 215 8.21 2.91 13.30
N MET A 216 8.42 1.65 13.71
CA MET A 216 7.79 0.46 13.10
C MET A 216 7.97 0.44 11.57
N ASP A 217 9.22 0.66 11.12
CA ASP A 217 9.62 0.66 9.70
C ASP A 217 8.95 1.74 8.82
N HIS A 218 8.34 2.77 9.43
CA HIS A 218 7.71 3.86 8.71
C HIS A 218 8.56 5.11 8.71
N PHE A 219 8.58 5.78 7.57
CA PHE A 219 9.25 7.05 7.33
C PHE A 219 8.24 8.02 6.70
N ALA A 220 8.29 9.29 7.08
CA ALA A 220 7.41 10.33 6.53
C ALA A 220 8.18 11.62 6.26
N LEU A 221 7.75 12.36 5.23
CA LEU A 221 8.21 13.73 5.04
C LEU A 221 7.63 14.62 6.16
N PRO A 222 8.33 15.71 6.53
CA PRO A 222 7.82 16.66 7.54
C PRO A 222 6.47 17.28 7.18
N THR A 223 6.08 17.26 5.91
CA THR A 223 4.80 17.78 5.40
C THR A 223 3.63 16.81 5.56
N ASP A 224 3.90 15.55 5.88
CA ASP A 224 2.85 14.54 6.03
C ASP A 224 2.22 14.55 7.42
N GLU A 225 0.93 14.27 7.51
CA GLU A 225 0.17 14.22 8.78
C GLU A 225 0.70 13.16 9.75
N MET A 226 1.34 12.09 9.26
CA MET A 226 1.95 11.07 10.12
C MET A 226 3.08 11.67 10.96
N TYR A 227 3.90 12.54 10.36
CA TYR A 227 4.93 13.28 11.09
C TYR A 227 4.30 14.25 12.10
N THR A 228 3.25 14.98 11.71
CA THR A 228 2.52 15.87 12.62
C THR A 228 1.95 15.09 13.82
N ALA A 229 1.34 13.94 13.58
CA ALA A 229 0.81 13.08 14.63
C ALA A 229 1.91 12.50 15.54
N PHE A 230 3.09 12.20 14.97
CA PHE A 230 4.25 11.73 15.74
C PHE A 230 4.80 12.81 16.70
N ASN A 231 4.88 14.05 16.24
CA ASN A 231 5.39 15.17 17.06
C ASN A 231 4.41 15.67 18.13
N ASN A 232 3.12 15.38 17.98
CA ASN A 232 2.08 15.82 18.92
C ASN A 232 1.81 14.79 20.03
N LYS A 233 2.66 13.77 20.16
CA LYS A 233 2.63 12.81 21.28
C LYS A 233 3.45 13.28 22.44
#